data_8306bcf73d82d06415b302f4ceda22be
#
_entry.id   8306bcf73d82d06415b302f4ceda22be
#
_cell.length_a   1.000
_cell.length_b   1.000
_cell.length_c   1.000
_cell.angle_alpha   90.00
_cell.angle_beta   90.00
_cell.angle_gamma   90.00
#
_symmetry.space_group_name_H-M   'P 1'
#
loop_
_entity.id
_entity.type
_entity.pdbx_description
1 polymer ?
#
loop_
_entity_poly.entity_id
_entity_poly.type
_entity_poly.pdbx_seq_one_letter_code
_entity_poly.pdbx_strand_id
1 'polypeptide(L)'
;MQSTFQDLLSPDNSTRLRAEATIEGEHQRNPAAFADNLVTGLAGKFEVASLCCVLLKKYFLDNRATTVLGDSDLENLRNAVLSSMDFEKQPLPLLKRKGDVLSKIYAKLNKSEMLLAYLVQLSDNPDAKTRQFAMYVFEVLSEVHLTSVQLGTYKNDFMNIF
;
A
#
# COMPACT_ATOMS: atom_id res chain seq x y z
N MET A 1 19.83 1.44 4.40
CA MET A 1 18.44 1.10 4.68
C MET A 1 18.03 -0.34 4.34
N GLN A 2 18.39 -0.92 3.19
CA GLN A 2 17.98 -2.31 2.87
C GLN A 2 18.46 -3.35 3.90
N SER A 3 19.68 -3.22 4.42
CA SER A 3 20.17 -4.07 5.51
C SER A 3 19.34 -3.91 6.79
N THR A 4 18.96 -2.68 7.12
CA THR A 4 18.13 -2.39 8.32
C THR A 4 16.75 -3.05 8.21
N PHE A 5 16.14 -3.10 7.01
CA PHE A 5 14.88 -3.83 6.79
C PHE A 5 15.04 -5.34 6.97
N GLN A 6 16.19 -5.91 6.57
CA GLN A 6 16.50 -7.31 6.82
C GLN A 6 16.72 -7.58 8.31
N ASP A 7 17.38 -6.67 9.02
CA ASP A 7 17.61 -6.78 10.46
C ASP A 7 16.31 -6.74 11.26
N LEU A 8 15.29 -6.00 10.79
CA LEU A 8 13.94 -6.04 11.39
C LEU A 8 13.26 -7.42 11.27
N LEU A 9 13.63 -8.19 10.26
CA LEU A 9 13.10 -9.55 10.03
C LEU A 9 13.95 -10.63 10.74
N SER A 10 15.01 -10.24 11.44
CA SER A 10 15.90 -11.14 12.16
C SER A 10 15.16 -11.88 13.28
N PRO A 11 15.42 -13.19 13.49
CA PRO A 11 14.93 -13.89 14.66
C PRO A 11 15.58 -13.41 15.97
N ASP A 12 16.78 -12.78 15.88
CA ASP A 12 17.47 -12.22 17.04
C ASP A 12 16.83 -10.91 17.53
N ASN A 13 16.40 -10.91 18.79
CA ASN A 13 15.70 -9.78 19.38
C ASN A 13 16.60 -8.53 19.51
N SER A 14 17.88 -8.70 19.80
CA SER A 14 18.82 -7.58 19.94
C SER A 14 19.06 -6.88 18.59
N THR A 15 19.11 -7.63 17.52
CA THR A 15 19.23 -7.13 16.14
C THR A 15 17.97 -6.38 15.75
N ARG A 16 16.77 -6.92 16.04
CA ARG A 16 15.51 -6.23 15.75
C ARG A 16 15.39 -4.90 16.49
N LEU A 17 15.66 -4.87 17.79
CA LEU A 17 15.58 -3.65 18.61
C LEU A 17 16.51 -2.55 18.09
N ARG A 18 17.73 -2.89 17.66
CA ARG A 18 18.65 -1.93 17.04
C ARG A 18 18.12 -1.40 15.72
N ALA A 19 17.55 -2.27 14.90
CA ALA A 19 16.95 -1.90 13.62
C ALA A 19 15.72 -0.99 13.82
N GLU A 20 14.86 -1.29 14.80
CA GLU A 20 13.72 -0.44 15.17
C GLU A 20 14.17 0.96 15.60
N ALA A 21 15.18 1.06 16.47
CA ALA A 21 15.73 2.34 16.89
C ALA A 21 16.35 3.12 15.71
N THR A 22 17.00 2.43 14.78
CA THR A 22 17.56 3.04 13.57
C THR A 22 16.47 3.61 12.68
N ILE A 23 15.38 2.86 12.45
CA ILE A 23 14.23 3.28 11.63
C ILE A 23 13.54 4.49 12.25
N GLU A 24 13.31 4.46 13.55
CA GLU A 24 12.70 5.59 14.26
C GLU A 24 13.57 6.85 14.13
N GLY A 25 14.89 6.71 14.33
CA GLY A 25 15.83 7.81 14.16
C GLY A 25 15.90 8.38 12.74
N GLU A 26 15.85 7.53 11.71
CA GLU A 26 15.83 7.96 10.31
C GLU A 26 14.52 8.68 9.96
N HIS A 27 13.38 8.14 10.40
CA HIS A 27 12.08 8.78 10.21
C HIS A 27 12.04 10.17 10.87
N GLN A 28 12.54 10.31 12.10
CA GLN A 28 12.56 11.59 12.82
C GLN A 28 13.52 12.61 12.19
N ARG A 29 14.66 12.14 11.68
CA ARG A 29 15.69 12.99 11.08
C ARG A 29 15.29 13.52 9.70
N ASN A 30 14.77 12.67 8.84
CA ASN A 30 14.39 13.01 7.46
C ASN A 30 13.24 12.12 6.97
N PRO A 31 11.97 12.48 7.28
CA PRO A 31 10.80 11.71 6.87
C PRO A 31 10.70 11.48 5.37
N ALA A 32 11.09 12.47 4.54
CA ALA A 32 11.02 12.33 3.08
C ALA A 32 12.00 11.27 2.56
N ALA A 33 13.26 11.34 2.96
CA ALA A 33 14.24 10.31 2.59
C ALA A 33 13.87 8.93 3.14
N PHE A 34 13.23 8.86 4.29
CA PHE A 34 12.72 7.61 4.84
C PHE A 34 11.58 7.04 3.97
N ALA A 35 10.64 7.88 3.52
CA ALA A 35 9.58 7.47 2.59
C ALA A 35 10.17 6.94 1.28
N ASP A 36 11.17 7.60 0.69
CA ASP A 36 11.86 7.17 -0.53
C ASP A 36 12.54 5.80 -0.36
N ASN A 37 13.16 5.56 0.80
CA ASN A 37 13.75 4.26 1.13
C ASN A 37 12.70 3.15 1.22
N LEU A 38 11.52 3.43 1.80
CA LEU A 38 10.41 2.48 1.87
C LEU A 38 9.86 2.18 0.48
N VAL A 39 9.70 3.20 -0.36
CA VAL A 39 9.28 3.06 -1.76
C VAL A 39 10.26 2.16 -2.53
N THR A 40 11.56 2.41 -2.40
CA THR A 40 12.59 1.55 -3.01
C THR A 40 12.47 0.10 -2.54
N GLY A 41 12.14 -0.11 -1.27
CA GLY A 41 11.95 -1.42 -0.67
C GLY A 41 10.73 -2.20 -1.21
N LEU A 42 9.72 -1.51 -1.79
CA LEU A 42 8.53 -2.15 -2.38
C LEU A 42 8.85 -3.06 -3.59
N ALA A 43 9.96 -2.81 -4.28
CA ALA A 43 10.46 -3.64 -5.37
C ALA A 43 11.34 -4.81 -4.89
N GLY A 44 11.60 -4.91 -3.59
CA GLY A 44 12.45 -5.93 -2.97
C GLY A 44 11.79 -7.31 -2.88
N LYS A 45 12.46 -8.22 -2.16
CA LYS A 45 11.92 -9.54 -1.85
C LYS A 45 10.61 -9.42 -1.05
N PHE A 46 9.79 -10.47 -1.09
CA PHE A 46 8.45 -10.52 -0.49
C PHE A 46 8.41 -9.98 0.95
N GLU A 47 9.32 -10.44 1.81
CA GLU A 47 9.36 -10.08 3.22
C GLU A 47 9.66 -8.58 3.41
N VAL A 48 10.66 -8.07 2.69
CA VAL A 48 11.06 -6.65 2.74
C VAL A 48 9.96 -5.77 2.16
N ALA A 49 9.42 -6.11 1.00
CA ALA A 49 8.34 -5.36 0.37
C ALA A 49 7.08 -5.32 1.26
N SER A 50 6.74 -6.46 1.89
CA SER A 50 5.64 -6.55 2.87
C SER A 50 5.87 -5.66 4.08
N LEU A 51 7.09 -5.66 4.63
CA LEU A 51 7.48 -4.80 5.74
C LEU A 51 7.38 -3.32 5.35
N CYS A 52 7.85 -2.93 4.16
CA CYS A 52 7.74 -1.56 3.67
C CYS A 52 6.29 -1.10 3.58
N CYS A 53 5.36 -1.95 3.12
CA CYS A 53 3.93 -1.63 3.14
C CYS A 53 3.41 -1.36 4.57
N VAL A 54 3.84 -2.13 5.57
CA VAL A 54 3.47 -1.93 6.97
C VAL A 54 4.02 -0.61 7.50
N LEU A 55 5.29 -0.32 7.23
CA LEU A 55 5.95 0.90 7.70
C LEU A 55 5.38 2.17 7.03
N LEU A 56 5.07 2.11 5.73
CA LEU A 56 4.37 3.21 5.02
C LEU A 56 3.04 3.52 5.68
N LYS A 57 2.25 2.50 6.00
CA LYS A 57 0.97 2.71 6.71
C LYS A 57 1.22 3.33 8.09
N LYS A 58 2.09 2.74 8.89
CA LYS A 58 2.37 3.17 10.27
C LYS A 58 2.81 4.62 10.34
N TYR A 59 3.77 5.02 9.52
CA TYR A 59 4.42 6.33 9.66
C TYR A 59 3.75 7.45 8.87
N PHE A 60 3.04 7.14 7.78
CA PHE A 60 2.55 8.17 6.85
C PHE A 60 1.04 8.12 6.55
N LEU A 61 0.40 6.96 6.64
CA LEU A 61 -0.94 6.79 6.10
C LEU A 61 -2.03 6.53 7.15
N ASP A 62 -1.71 5.92 8.27
CA ASP A 62 -2.68 5.67 9.34
C ASP A 62 -3.09 6.96 10.05
N ASN A 63 -4.24 6.95 10.72
CA ASN A 63 -4.77 8.12 11.45
C ASN A 63 -3.85 8.56 12.61
N ARG A 64 -2.96 7.67 13.05
CA ARG A 64 -1.97 7.95 14.09
C ARG A 64 -0.57 8.19 13.53
N ALA A 65 -0.46 8.38 12.22
CA ALA A 65 0.81 8.66 11.58
C ALA A 65 1.41 9.96 12.14
N THR A 66 2.70 9.91 12.44
CA THR A 66 3.42 11.04 13.05
C THR A 66 3.82 12.08 12.02
N THR A 67 3.81 11.72 10.73
CA THR A 67 4.14 12.62 9.61
C THR A 67 2.97 12.74 8.67
N VAL A 68 2.57 13.97 8.35
CA VAL A 68 1.56 14.28 7.36
C VAL A 68 2.23 14.56 6.03
N LEU A 69 1.92 13.76 5.01
CA LEU A 69 2.37 13.99 3.64
C LEU A 69 1.44 15.01 2.94
N GLY A 70 2.02 15.90 2.15
CA GLY A 70 1.26 16.76 1.24
C GLY A 70 0.72 15.99 0.03
N ASP A 71 -0.22 16.60 -0.71
CA ASP A 71 -0.87 15.96 -1.87
C ASP A 71 0.15 15.52 -2.92
N SER A 72 1.18 16.34 -3.18
CA SER A 72 2.24 16.00 -4.13
C SER A 72 3.03 14.75 -3.71
N ASP A 73 3.35 14.63 -2.42
CA ASP A 73 4.07 13.47 -1.89
C ASP A 73 3.19 12.22 -1.92
N LEU A 74 1.90 12.36 -1.63
CA LEU A 74 0.91 11.27 -1.72
C LEU A 74 0.74 10.80 -3.18
N GLU A 75 0.74 11.71 -4.16
CA GLU A 75 0.68 11.35 -5.58
C GLU A 75 1.96 10.63 -6.04
N ASN A 76 3.13 11.11 -5.62
CA ASN A 76 4.40 10.44 -5.89
C ASN A 76 4.43 9.03 -5.27
N LEU A 77 3.99 8.90 -4.03
CA LEU A 77 3.88 7.61 -3.34
C LEU A 77 2.91 6.66 -4.06
N ARG A 78 1.72 7.16 -4.48
CA ARG A 78 0.76 6.40 -5.29
C ARG A 78 1.41 5.83 -6.54
N ASN A 79 2.07 6.69 -7.32
CA ASN A 79 2.71 6.30 -8.57
C ASN A 79 3.81 5.25 -8.34
N ALA A 80 4.58 5.42 -7.28
CA ALA A 80 5.63 4.47 -6.91
C ALA A 80 5.06 3.10 -6.49
N VAL A 81 3.98 3.08 -5.71
CA VAL A 81 3.31 1.83 -5.33
C VAL A 81 2.76 1.13 -6.57
N LEU A 82 2.04 1.83 -7.45
CA LEU A 82 1.50 1.28 -8.70
C LEU A 82 2.63 0.71 -9.57
N SER A 83 3.72 1.46 -9.77
CA SER A 83 4.87 1.02 -10.57
C SER A 83 5.60 -0.18 -9.98
N SER A 84 5.49 -0.39 -8.67
CA SER A 84 6.08 -1.55 -7.99
C SER A 84 5.24 -2.82 -8.11
N MET A 85 4.01 -2.75 -8.64
CA MET A 85 3.11 -3.90 -8.76
C MET A 85 3.41 -4.68 -10.04
N ASP A 86 3.69 -5.97 -9.87
CA ASP A 86 3.88 -6.92 -10.95
C ASP A 86 2.92 -8.10 -10.72
N PHE A 87 1.79 -8.07 -11.41
CA PHE A 87 0.74 -9.08 -11.26
C PHE A 87 1.18 -10.47 -11.73
N GLU A 88 2.15 -10.57 -12.63
CA GLU A 88 2.66 -11.86 -13.09
C GLU A 88 3.57 -12.51 -12.05
N LYS A 89 4.53 -11.75 -11.49
CA LYS A 89 5.61 -12.28 -10.66
C LYS A 89 5.32 -12.23 -9.17
N GLN A 90 4.52 -11.26 -8.72
CA GLN A 90 4.30 -11.09 -7.28
C GLN A 90 3.18 -11.99 -6.76
N PRO A 91 3.32 -12.56 -5.55
CA PRO A 91 2.27 -13.35 -4.93
C PRO A 91 1.11 -12.45 -4.48
N LEU A 92 -0.11 -12.98 -4.55
CA LEU A 92 -1.33 -12.27 -4.19
C LEU A 92 -1.28 -11.60 -2.79
N PRO A 93 -0.71 -12.23 -1.74
CA PRO A 93 -0.60 -11.56 -0.43
C PRO A 93 0.21 -10.26 -0.45
N LEU A 94 1.25 -10.15 -1.28
CA LEU A 94 2.01 -8.90 -1.43
C LEU A 94 1.20 -7.86 -2.19
N LEU A 95 0.54 -8.25 -3.27
CA LEU A 95 -0.35 -7.36 -4.03
C LEU A 95 -1.46 -6.79 -3.13
N LYS A 96 -2.09 -7.62 -2.30
CA LYS A 96 -3.09 -7.18 -1.32
C LYS A 96 -2.54 -6.15 -0.34
N ARG A 97 -1.34 -6.34 0.21
CA ARG A 97 -0.68 -5.34 1.08
C ARG A 97 -0.43 -4.01 0.38
N LYS A 98 -0.02 -4.05 -0.89
CA LYS A 98 0.12 -2.84 -1.73
C LYS A 98 -1.25 -2.20 -2.00
N GLY A 99 -2.29 -2.99 -2.22
CA GLY A 99 -3.67 -2.54 -2.33
C GLY A 99 -4.15 -1.77 -1.09
N ASP A 100 -3.84 -2.26 0.11
CA ASP A 100 -4.14 -1.54 1.36
C ASP A 100 -3.44 -0.17 1.42
N VAL A 101 -2.18 -0.10 0.99
CA VAL A 101 -1.44 1.17 0.92
C VAL A 101 -2.11 2.12 -0.08
N LEU A 102 -2.47 1.63 -1.28
CA LEU A 102 -3.18 2.42 -2.30
C LEU A 102 -4.52 2.94 -1.78
N SER A 103 -5.33 2.10 -1.15
CA SER A 103 -6.63 2.51 -0.60
C SER A 103 -6.51 3.69 0.35
N LYS A 104 -5.51 3.66 1.24
CA LYS A 104 -5.25 4.76 2.17
C LYS A 104 -4.75 6.04 1.48
N ILE A 105 -3.90 5.92 0.46
CA ILE A 105 -3.41 7.06 -0.31
C ILE A 105 -4.57 7.73 -1.04
N TYR A 106 -5.40 6.97 -1.76
CA TYR A 106 -6.53 7.50 -2.50
C TYR A 106 -7.58 8.14 -1.58
N ALA A 107 -7.81 7.56 -0.38
CA ALA A 107 -8.69 8.15 0.62
C ALA A 107 -8.16 9.50 1.11
N LYS A 108 -6.86 9.61 1.41
CA LYS A 108 -6.24 10.89 1.83
C LYS A 108 -6.27 11.95 0.74
N LEU A 109 -6.16 11.55 -0.52
CA LEU A 109 -6.26 12.45 -1.68
C LEU A 109 -7.72 12.82 -2.05
N ASN A 110 -8.73 12.24 -1.40
CA ASN A 110 -10.14 12.33 -1.82
C ASN A 110 -10.35 11.90 -3.29
N LYS A 111 -9.61 10.90 -3.76
CA LYS A 111 -9.64 10.39 -5.13
C LYS A 111 -10.06 8.91 -5.19
N SER A 112 -10.86 8.43 -4.24
CA SER A 112 -11.29 7.01 -4.17
C SER A 112 -12.00 6.55 -5.44
N GLU A 113 -12.71 7.44 -6.14
CA GLU A 113 -13.36 7.14 -7.42
C GLU A 113 -12.37 6.76 -8.52
N MET A 114 -11.17 7.36 -8.53
CA MET A 114 -10.13 6.98 -9.50
C MET A 114 -9.61 5.57 -9.24
N LEU A 115 -9.48 5.17 -7.97
CA LEU A 115 -9.10 3.81 -7.62
C LEU A 115 -10.22 2.83 -8.01
N LEU A 116 -11.48 3.17 -7.77
CA LEU A 116 -12.63 2.34 -8.17
C LEU A 116 -12.64 2.10 -9.68
N ALA A 117 -12.47 3.14 -10.50
CA ALA A 117 -12.39 2.97 -11.94
C ALA A 117 -11.24 2.05 -12.38
N TYR A 118 -10.09 2.14 -11.72
CA TYR A 118 -8.97 1.22 -11.96
C TYR A 118 -9.31 -0.22 -11.55
N LEU A 119 -9.97 -0.42 -10.42
CA LEU A 119 -10.37 -1.76 -9.95
C LEU A 119 -11.40 -2.42 -10.88
N VAL A 120 -12.36 -1.64 -11.43
CA VAL A 120 -13.30 -2.13 -12.44
C VAL A 120 -12.55 -2.67 -13.66
N GLN A 121 -11.56 -1.94 -14.18
CA GLN A 121 -10.73 -2.42 -15.29
C GLN A 121 -9.97 -3.71 -14.95
N LEU A 122 -9.46 -3.83 -13.73
CA LEU A 122 -8.76 -5.04 -13.29
C LEU A 122 -9.71 -6.23 -13.07
N SER A 123 -10.97 -5.99 -12.76
CA SER A 123 -11.95 -7.04 -12.54
C SER A 123 -12.33 -7.78 -13.83
N ASP A 124 -12.17 -7.14 -14.98
CA ASP A 124 -12.37 -7.75 -16.31
C ASP A 124 -11.12 -8.48 -16.85
N ASN A 125 -10.04 -8.51 -16.08
CA ASN A 125 -8.80 -9.14 -16.51
C ASN A 125 -8.94 -10.67 -16.62
N PRO A 126 -8.42 -11.34 -17.67
CA PRO A 126 -8.46 -12.78 -17.78
C PRO A 126 -7.72 -13.53 -16.68
N ASP A 127 -6.71 -12.92 -16.06
CA ASP A 127 -5.97 -13.51 -14.94
C ASP A 127 -6.78 -13.48 -13.64
N ALA A 128 -7.03 -14.67 -13.07
CA ALA A 128 -7.80 -14.83 -11.84
C ALA A 128 -7.17 -14.12 -10.63
N LYS A 129 -5.84 -14.08 -10.53
CA LYS A 129 -5.13 -13.40 -9.44
C LYS A 129 -5.35 -11.89 -9.49
N THR A 130 -5.35 -11.31 -10.68
CA THR A 130 -5.65 -9.88 -10.90
C THR A 130 -7.08 -9.55 -10.49
N ARG A 131 -8.05 -10.38 -10.87
CA ARG A 131 -9.46 -10.21 -10.43
C ARG A 131 -9.59 -10.32 -8.91
N GLN A 132 -8.95 -11.31 -8.27
CA GLN A 132 -8.96 -11.47 -6.81
C GLN A 132 -8.36 -10.27 -6.08
N PHE A 133 -7.31 -9.67 -6.64
CA PHE A 133 -6.75 -8.42 -6.11
C PHE A 133 -7.78 -7.28 -6.19
N ALA A 134 -8.42 -7.08 -7.34
CA ALA A 134 -9.40 -6.02 -7.53
C ALA A 134 -10.57 -6.15 -6.53
N MET A 135 -11.09 -7.36 -6.36
CA MET A 135 -12.16 -7.65 -5.40
C MET A 135 -11.76 -7.37 -3.96
N TYR A 136 -10.56 -7.78 -3.57
CA TYR A 136 -10.03 -7.51 -2.23
C TYR A 136 -9.94 -6.01 -1.94
N VAL A 137 -9.36 -5.24 -2.87
CA VAL A 137 -9.20 -3.79 -2.66
C VAL A 137 -10.54 -3.08 -2.65
N PHE A 138 -11.49 -3.53 -3.47
CA PHE A 138 -12.87 -3.03 -3.44
C PHE A 138 -13.54 -3.28 -2.08
N GLU A 139 -13.40 -4.50 -1.52
CA GLU A 139 -13.88 -4.82 -0.17
C GLU A 139 -13.32 -3.85 0.88
N VAL A 140 -12.00 -3.66 0.89
CA VAL A 140 -11.32 -2.72 1.81
C VAL A 140 -11.86 -1.29 1.67
N LEU A 141 -12.05 -0.82 0.43
CA LEU A 141 -12.61 0.52 0.20
C LEU A 141 -14.05 0.64 0.67
N SER A 142 -14.87 -0.40 0.42
CA SER A 142 -16.29 -0.39 0.79
C SER A 142 -16.52 -0.33 2.28
N GLU A 143 -15.64 -0.93 3.08
CA GLU A 143 -15.74 -0.92 4.54
C GLU A 143 -15.33 0.40 5.19
N VAL A 144 -14.40 1.13 4.59
CA VAL A 144 -13.70 2.22 5.29
C VAL A 144 -13.83 3.58 4.61
N HIS A 145 -13.96 3.63 3.28
CA HIS A 145 -13.71 4.85 2.52
C HIS A 145 -14.83 5.27 1.55
N LEU A 146 -15.85 4.43 1.33
CA LEU A 146 -16.91 4.72 0.37
C LEU A 146 -18.20 5.17 1.06
N THR A 147 -18.81 6.20 0.51
CA THR A 147 -20.18 6.59 0.87
C THR A 147 -21.18 5.60 0.26
N SER A 148 -22.39 5.51 0.83
CA SER A 148 -23.48 4.68 0.28
C SER A 148 -23.85 5.01 -1.18
N VAL A 149 -23.65 6.27 -1.59
CA VAL A 149 -23.89 6.72 -2.97
C VAL A 149 -22.83 6.17 -3.92
N GLN A 150 -21.55 6.25 -3.54
CA GLN A 150 -20.44 5.69 -4.33
C GLN A 150 -20.56 4.17 -4.44
N LEU A 151 -20.91 3.49 -3.34
CA LEU A 151 -21.18 2.06 -3.34
C LEU A 151 -22.33 1.68 -4.30
N GLY A 152 -23.41 2.46 -4.32
CA GLY A 152 -24.56 2.22 -5.21
C GLY A 152 -24.19 2.35 -6.69
N THR A 153 -23.31 3.29 -7.05
CA THR A 153 -22.89 3.51 -8.44
C THR A 153 -22.05 2.32 -8.97
N TYR A 154 -21.12 1.83 -8.17
CA TYR A 154 -20.18 0.78 -8.62
C TYR A 154 -20.61 -0.65 -8.29
N LYS A 155 -21.63 -0.81 -7.43
CA LYS A 155 -22.14 -2.13 -7.03
C LYS A 155 -22.52 -2.99 -8.25
N ASN A 156 -23.22 -2.41 -9.22
CA ASN A 156 -23.67 -3.13 -10.40
C ASN A 156 -22.50 -3.55 -11.30
N ASP A 157 -21.48 -2.74 -11.41
CA ASP A 157 -20.28 -3.06 -12.21
C ASP A 157 -19.55 -4.28 -11.60
N PHE A 158 -19.41 -4.31 -10.26
CA PHE A 158 -18.81 -5.46 -9.58
C PHE A 158 -19.71 -6.70 -9.50
N MET A 159 -21.05 -6.53 -9.40
CA MET A 159 -21.98 -7.67 -9.36
C MET A 159 -22.14 -8.38 -10.72
N ASN A 160 -21.86 -7.69 -11.82
CA ASN A 160 -21.93 -8.29 -13.17
C ASN A 160 -20.70 -9.14 -13.53
N ILE A 161 -19.71 -9.20 -12.63
CA ILE A 161 -18.47 -9.96 -12.83
C ILE A 161 -18.57 -11.39 -12.25
N PHE A 162 -19.64 -11.71 -11.53
CA PHE A 162 -20.00 -13.01 -10.99
C PHE A 162 -21.18 -13.64 -11.72
#